data_b75c29bca829311fcee3dfbe13c203d4
#
_entry.id   b75c29bca829311fcee3dfbe13c203d4
#
_cell.length_a   1.000
_cell.length_b   1.000
_cell.length_c   1.000
_cell.angle_alpha   90.00
_cell.angle_beta   90.00
_cell.angle_gamma   90.00
#
_symmetry.space_group_name_H-M   'P 1'
#
loop_
_entity.id
_entity.type
_entity.pdbx_description
1 polymer ?
#
loop_
_entity_poly.entity_id
_entity_poly.type
_entity_poly.pdbx_seq_one_letter_code
_entity_poly.pdbx_strand_id
1 'polypeptide(L)'
;MNRDIKLIGHDNVFLNLVNLIKNKILPSKILLQGNKGIGKFMFADHFVNYVLSLDEECKYDLKNFVISNNNKSQILNDNNVNPNIFKIQRSKDKKFIDVSQIRDMIKYQNKSSFNDKFKFILINDVGNLNLNSSNALLKSLEEPNNKVFFILTHNLGSKIEDTIKSRCINFKLFLKPKDVKLIVNNYFDEEIIDHLSEDFINHYNNPSFIISLIIYIRECALDISDITVENLIYYIIENKDYIKNKFVRDNINIFIELFFFKKVVTTRNEMHKIKDYFYRKLNLIQKYNLDLETFFLEFKKKLLSE
;
A
#
# COMPACT_ATOMS: atom_id res chain seq x y z
N MET A 1 5.89 22.19 8.08
CA MET A 1 4.89 22.88 7.23
C MET A 1 3.82 21.89 6.86
N ASN A 2 2.58 22.10 7.30
CA ASN A 2 1.46 21.27 6.85
C ASN A 2 1.18 21.65 5.39
N ARG A 3 1.48 20.76 4.46
CA ARG A 3 1.14 20.93 3.03
C ARG A 3 -0.25 20.38 2.78
N ASP A 4 -0.96 20.97 1.84
CA ASP A 4 -2.20 20.41 1.31
C ASP A 4 -1.94 18.99 0.79
N ILE A 5 -2.87 18.06 1.08
CA ILE A 5 -2.72 16.66 0.69
C ILE A 5 -3.43 16.44 -0.62
N LYS A 6 -2.68 16.08 -1.68
CA LYS A 6 -3.21 15.85 -3.02
C LYS A 6 -3.26 14.36 -3.34
N LEU A 7 -4.44 13.89 -3.78
CA LEU A 7 -4.59 12.56 -4.37
C LEU A 7 -4.19 12.62 -5.85
N ILE A 8 -3.28 11.75 -6.27
CA ILE A 8 -2.83 11.65 -7.65
C ILE A 8 -3.21 10.28 -8.19
N GLY A 9 -3.83 10.28 -9.36
CA GLY A 9 -4.36 9.08 -9.97
C GLY A 9 -5.66 8.60 -9.31
N HIS A 10 -6.22 7.52 -9.85
CA HIS A 10 -7.49 6.92 -9.40
C HIS A 10 -8.74 7.80 -9.63
N ASP A 11 -8.66 8.88 -10.39
CA ASP A 11 -9.70 9.89 -10.58
C ASP A 11 -11.05 9.27 -10.99
N ASN A 12 -11.03 8.31 -11.93
CA ASN A 12 -12.25 7.66 -12.41
C ASN A 12 -13.00 6.90 -11.29
N VAL A 13 -12.27 6.18 -10.44
CA VAL A 13 -12.88 5.44 -9.32
C VAL A 13 -13.37 6.40 -8.26
N PHE A 14 -12.63 7.49 -7.99
CA PHE A 14 -13.02 8.51 -7.05
C PHE A 14 -14.32 9.20 -7.48
N LEU A 15 -14.39 9.67 -8.72
CA LEU A 15 -15.59 10.32 -9.27
C LEU A 15 -16.78 9.36 -9.34
N ASN A 16 -16.56 8.07 -9.58
CA ASN A 16 -17.60 7.05 -9.51
C ASN A 16 -18.19 6.97 -8.09
N LEU A 17 -17.35 6.88 -7.05
CA LEU A 17 -17.84 6.88 -5.66
C LEU A 17 -18.55 8.19 -5.29
N VAL A 18 -18.05 9.33 -5.77
CA VAL A 18 -18.72 10.62 -5.61
C VAL A 18 -20.11 10.62 -6.23
N ASN A 19 -20.28 10.06 -7.43
CA ASN A 19 -21.58 9.96 -8.07
C ASN A 19 -22.53 9.01 -7.32
N LEU A 20 -22.02 7.88 -6.81
CA LEU A 20 -22.81 6.93 -6.01
C LEU A 20 -23.35 7.59 -4.73
N ILE A 21 -22.54 8.40 -4.02
CA ILE A 21 -23.02 9.08 -2.80
C ILE A 21 -24.00 10.22 -3.12
N LYS A 22 -23.76 10.99 -4.18
CA LYS A 22 -24.68 12.03 -4.63
C LYS A 22 -26.07 11.47 -4.99
N ASN A 23 -26.09 10.30 -5.60
CA ASN A 23 -27.32 9.60 -5.95
C ASN A 23 -27.93 8.79 -4.80
N LYS A 24 -27.34 8.83 -3.58
CA LYS A 24 -27.78 8.10 -2.38
C LYS A 24 -27.80 6.56 -2.55
N ILE A 25 -26.95 6.03 -3.43
CA ILE A 25 -26.81 4.60 -3.72
C ILE A 25 -25.40 4.06 -3.40
N LEU A 26 -24.64 4.80 -2.57
CA LEU A 26 -23.33 4.32 -2.14
C LEU A 26 -23.47 3.01 -1.37
N PRO A 27 -22.75 1.93 -1.77
CA PRO A 27 -22.76 0.68 -1.03
C PRO A 27 -22.15 0.87 0.37
N SER A 28 -22.78 0.29 1.38
CA SER A 28 -22.30 0.37 2.76
C SER A 28 -20.98 -0.37 3.01
N LYS A 29 -20.54 -1.23 2.08
CA LYS A 29 -19.36 -2.07 2.19
C LYS A 29 -18.56 -2.02 0.88
N ILE A 30 -17.42 -1.35 0.94
CA ILE A 30 -16.53 -1.11 -0.20
C ILE A 30 -15.21 -1.82 0.05
N LEU A 31 -14.70 -2.56 -0.95
CA LEU A 31 -13.38 -3.16 -0.95
C LEU A 31 -12.52 -2.54 -2.06
N LEU A 32 -11.49 -1.79 -1.67
CA LEU A 32 -10.51 -1.20 -2.57
C LEU A 32 -9.35 -2.19 -2.79
N GLN A 33 -9.24 -2.74 -3.99
CA GLN A 33 -8.22 -3.72 -4.35
C GLN A 33 -7.15 -3.10 -5.26
N GLY A 34 -5.90 -3.47 -5.07
CA GLY A 34 -4.80 -3.03 -5.93
C GLY A 34 -3.44 -3.41 -5.36
N ASN A 35 -2.37 -3.18 -6.09
CA ASN A 35 -1.02 -3.48 -5.65
C ASN A 35 -0.66 -2.78 -4.33
N LYS A 36 0.27 -3.36 -3.57
CA LYS A 36 0.79 -2.72 -2.35
C LYS A 36 1.46 -1.39 -2.73
N GLY A 37 1.27 -0.34 -1.93
CA GLY A 37 1.99 0.94 -2.10
C GLY A 37 1.41 1.93 -3.11
N ILE A 38 0.24 1.67 -3.72
CA ILE A 38 -0.41 2.58 -4.68
C ILE A 38 -1.35 3.61 -4.04
N GLY A 39 -1.34 3.77 -2.71
CA GLY A 39 -2.15 4.80 -2.04
C GLY A 39 -3.61 4.44 -1.75
N LYS A 40 -3.99 3.14 -1.69
CA LYS A 40 -5.39 2.72 -1.43
C LYS A 40 -5.99 3.32 -0.16
N PHE A 41 -5.22 3.34 0.93
CA PHE A 41 -5.72 3.88 2.19
C PHE A 41 -5.81 5.41 2.16
N MET A 42 -4.86 6.08 1.50
CA MET A 42 -4.94 7.52 1.23
C MET A 42 -6.16 7.88 0.37
N PHE A 43 -6.46 7.08 -0.66
CA PHE A 43 -7.68 7.21 -1.44
C PHE A 43 -8.93 7.13 -0.55
N ALA A 44 -8.99 6.16 0.38
CA ALA A 44 -10.10 6.04 1.32
C ALA A 44 -10.22 7.28 2.23
N ASP A 45 -9.11 7.79 2.76
CA ASP A 45 -9.07 9.01 3.56
C ASP A 45 -9.58 10.23 2.77
N HIS A 46 -9.15 10.40 1.51
CA HIS A 46 -9.64 11.46 0.63
C HIS A 46 -11.15 11.36 0.39
N PHE A 47 -11.65 10.15 0.10
CA PHE A 47 -13.08 9.96 -0.14
C PHE A 47 -13.90 10.25 1.12
N VAL A 48 -13.48 9.78 2.28
CA VAL A 48 -14.14 10.06 3.57
C VAL A 48 -14.11 11.55 3.88
N ASN A 49 -12.96 12.22 3.67
CA ASN A 49 -12.85 13.66 3.84
C ASN A 49 -13.81 14.40 2.92
N TYR A 50 -13.89 14.03 1.64
CA TYR A 50 -14.88 14.60 0.71
C TYR A 50 -16.29 14.54 1.28
N VAL A 51 -16.73 13.39 1.79
CA VAL A 51 -18.08 13.21 2.31
C VAL A 51 -18.32 14.00 3.60
N LEU A 52 -17.37 13.99 4.53
CA LEU A 52 -17.56 14.64 5.83
C LEU A 52 -17.41 16.15 5.78
N SER A 53 -16.69 16.68 4.80
CA SER A 53 -16.45 18.13 4.65
C SER A 53 -17.46 18.86 3.78
N LEU A 54 -18.51 18.20 3.28
CA LEU A 54 -19.50 18.82 2.37
C LEU A 54 -20.13 20.10 2.93
N ASP A 55 -20.34 20.15 4.25
CA ASP A 55 -20.96 21.28 4.95
C ASP A 55 -19.92 22.19 5.65
N GLU A 56 -18.62 21.99 5.40
CA GLU A 56 -17.56 22.79 6.01
C GLU A 56 -17.22 24.01 5.13
N GLU A 57 -16.68 25.06 5.76
CA GLU A 57 -16.19 26.24 5.04
C GLU A 57 -15.03 25.86 4.09
N CYS A 58 -14.05 25.13 4.61
CA CYS A 58 -12.93 24.57 3.84
C CYS A 58 -13.26 23.15 3.38
N LYS A 59 -14.06 23.04 2.32
CA LYS A 59 -14.46 21.75 1.72
C LYS A 59 -13.28 21.06 1.02
N TYR A 60 -13.45 19.77 0.76
CA TYR A 60 -12.59 19.04 -0.15
C TYR A 60 -12.62 19.67 -1.56
N ASP A 61 -11.46 19.95 -2.13
CA ASP A 61 -11.36 20.41 -3.52
C ASP A 61 -11.47 19.22 -4.49
N LEU A 62 -12.70 18.99 -4.96
CA LEU A 62 -12.98 17.88 -5.88
C LEU A 62 -12.35 18.10 -7.26
N LYS A 63 -12.10 19.35 -7.68
CA LYS A 63 -11.52 19.65 -8.99
C LYS A 63 -10.04 19.25 -9.06
N ASN A 64 -9.31 19.50 -7.98
CA ASN A 64 -7.88 19.25 -7.88
C ASN A 64 -7.53 18.00 -7.05
N PHE A 65 -8.55 17.33 -6.46
CA PHE A 65 -8.40 16.20 -5.54
C PHE A 65 -7.51 16.53 -4.34
N VAL A 66 -7.78 17.66 -3.68
CA VAL A 66 -6.95 18.18 -2.60
C VAL A 66 -7.74 18.32 -1.31
N ILE A 67 -7.11 17.88 -0.21
CA ILE A 67 -7.54 18.20 1.15
C ILE A 67 -6.72 19.39 1.63
N SER A 68 -7.38 20.52 1.91
CA SER A 68 -6.72 21.69 2.48
C SER A 68 -6.33 21.46 3.94
N ASN A 69 -5.20 22.00 4.35
CA ASN A 69 -4.75 21.98 5.74
C ASN A 69 -5.71 22.63 6.73
N ASN A 70 -6.55 23.55 6.25
CA ASN A 70 -7.56 24.23 7.06
C ASN A 70 -8.90 23.46 7.11
N ASN A 71 -8.96 22.27 6.50
CA ASN A 71 -10.15 21.43 6.52
C ASN A 71 -10.37 20.85 7.92
N LYS A 72 -11.51 21.14 8.53
CA LYS A 72 -11.83 20.74 9.91
C LYS A 72 -11.87 19.23 10.09
N SER A 73 -12.48 18.51 9.17
CA SER A 73 -12.52 17.03 9.20
C SER A 73 -11.13 16.44 9.13
N GLN A 74 -10.20 17.04 8.36
CA GLN A 74 -8.81 16.59 8.27
C GLN A 74 -8.06 16.86 9.56
N ILE A 75 -8.17 18.03 10.14
CA ILE A 75 -7.54 18.37 11.43
C ILE A 75 -7.96 17.40 12.53
N LEU A 76 -9.26 17.07 12.60
CA LEU A 76 -9.77 16.07 13.55
C LEU A 76 -9.23 14.65 13.26
N ASN A 77 -9.07 14.31 11.97
CA ASN A 77 -8.53 13.02 11.55
C ASN A 77 -7.05 12.86 11.89
N ASP A 78 -6.23 13.88 11.66
CA ASP A 78 -4.79 13.89 11.96
C ASP A 78 -4.53 13.75 13.47
N ASN A 79 -5.40 14.34 14.28
CA ASN A 79 -5.36 14.21 15.73
C ASN A 79 -6.02 12.92 16.26
N ASN A 80 -6.53 12.04 15.39
CA ASN A 80 -7.24 10.80 15.72
C ASN A 80 -8.46 11.00 16.65
N VAL A 81 -9.12 12.15 16.57
CA VAL A 81 -10.29 12.50 17.40
C VAL A 81 -11.57 12.72 16.57
N ASN A 82 -11.56 12.36 15.29
CA ASN A 82 -12.75 12.51 14.46
C ASN A 82 -13.81 11.49 14.87
N PRO A 83 -15.01 11.92 15.39
CA PRO A 83 -16.03 11.00 15.89
C PRO A 83 -16.70 10.17 14.79
N ASN A 84 -16.55 10.58 13.53
CA ASN A 84 -17.14 9.93 12.37
C ASN A 84 -16.23 8.94 11.66
N ILE A 85 -14.96 8.78 12.11
CA ILE A 85 -13.98 7.89 11.50
C ILE A 85 -13.42 6.93 12.54
N PHE A 86 -13.39 5.64 12.21
CA PHE A 86 -12.69 4.61 12.97
C PHE A 86 -11.68 3.91 12.05
N LYS A 87 -10.40 4.00 12.38
CA LYS A 87 -9.31 3.42 11.59
C LYS A 87 -8.76 2.16 12.25
N ILE A 88 -8.61 1.11 11.45
CA ILE A 88 -7.97 -0.14 11.85
C ILE A 88 -6.79 -0.39 10.93
N GLN A 89 -5.64 -0.63 11.53
CA GLN A 89 -4.43 -1.00 10.81
C GLN A 89 -3.54 -1.89 11.66
N ARG A 90 -2.73 -2.69 11.00
CA ARG A 90 -1.75 -3.55 11.66
C ARG A 90 -0.70 -2.69 12.37
N SER A 91 -0.49 -2.93 13.66
CA SER A 91 0.61 -2.31 14.41
C SER A 91 1.97 -2.77 13.85
N LYS A 92 2.99 -1.91 13.93
CA LYS A 92 4.32 -2.18 13.37
C LYS A 92 4.96 -3.45 13.94
N ASP A 93 4.67 -3.74 15.21
CA ASP A 93 5.26 -4.87 15.97
C ASP A 93 4.45 -6.17 15.87
N LYS A 94 3.27 -6.14 15.23
CA LYS A 94 2.40 -7.30 15.11
C LYS A 94 2.34 -7.81 13.68
N LYS A 95 2.23 -9.13 13.51
CA LYS A 95 2.06 -9.79 12.21
C LYS A 95 0.64 -9.58 11.65
N PHE A 96 -0.37 -9.50 12.53
CA PHE A 96 -1.78 -9.40 12.17
C PHE A 96 -2.46 -8.21 12.85
N ILE A 97 -3.62 -7.82 12.31
CA ILE A 97 -4.56 -6.92 12.98
C ILE A 97 -5.11 -7.62 14.21
N ASP A 98 -5.05 -6.93 15.36
CA ASP A 98 -5.50 -7.48 16.63
C ASP A 98 -7.02 -7.58 16.67
N VAL A 99 -7.52 -8.69 17.22
CA VAL A 99 -8.96 -8.89 17.42
C VAL A 99 -9.58 -7.86 18.36
N SER A 100 -8.79 -7.28 19.28
CA SER A 100 -9.24 -6.18 20.14
C SER A 100 -9.66 -4.96 19.33
N GLN A 101 -8.91 -4.60 18.28
CA GLN A 101 -9.27 -3.49 17.39
C GLN A 101 -10.62 -3.73 16.69
N ILE A 102 -10.91 -4.97 16.30
CA ILE A 102 -12.21 -5.34 15.72
C ILE A 102 -13.33 -5.24 16.77
N ARG A 103 -13.08 -5.67 18.00
CA ARG A 103 -14.05 -5.53 19.10
C ARG A 103 -14.36 -4.06 19.42
N ASP A 104 -13.35 -3.20 19.40
CA ASP A 104 -13.54 -1.76 19.64
C ASP A 104 -14.28 -1.10 18.48
N MET A 105 -14.03 -1.54 17.23
CA MET A 105 -14.82 -1.15 16.06
C MET A 105 -16.31 -1.52 16.23
N ILE A 106 -16.62 -2.73 16.72
CA ILE A 106 -18.01 -3.17 16.96
C ILE A 106 -18.68 -2.26 18.00
N LYS A 107 -17.97 -1.91 19.08
CA LYS A 107 -18.48 -0.94 20.05
C LYS A 107 -18.72 0.43 19.41
N TYR A 108 -17.79 0.91 18.56
CA TYR A 108 -17.93 2.16 17.84
C TYR A 108 -19.13 2.13 16.87
N GLN A 109 -19.30 1.05 16.12
CA GLN A 109 -20.44 0.86 15.20
C GLN A 109 -21.78 1.02 15.90
N ASN A 110 -21.91 0.47 17.12
CA ASN A 110 -23.15 0.41 17.88
C ASN A 110 -23.45 1.71 18.69
N LYS A 111 -22.48 2.63 18.81
CA LYS A 111 -22.76 3.94 19.42
C LYS A 111 -23.62 4.78 18.50
N SER A 112 -24.52 5.60 19.05
CA SER A 112 -25.24 6.62 18.29
C SER A 112 -24.28 7.58 17.59
N SER A 113 -24.67 8.12 16.45
CA SER A 113 -23.90 9.19 15.81
C SER A 113 -23.92 10.45 16.67
N PHE A 114 -22.78 11.07 16.88
CA PHE A 114 -22.67 12.33 17.64
C PHE A 114 -23.30 13.52 16.89
N ASN A 115 -23.24 13.44 15.58
CA ASN A 115 -23.83 14.39 14.64
C ASN A 115 -24.55 13.57 13.56
N ASP A 116 -25.51 14.10 12.86
CA ASP A 116 -26.26 13.36 11.84
C ASP A 116 -25.44 12.89 10.62
N LYS A 117 -24.12 13.08 10.66
CA LYS A 117 -23.18 12.65 9.60
C LYS A 117 -22.99 11.14 9.57
N PHE A 118 -22.54 10.64 8.44
CA PHE A 118 -22.15 9.24 8.24
C PHE A 118 -20.95 8.86 9.12
N LYS A 119 -20.89 7.59 9.51
CA LYS A 119 -19.73 6.98 10.15
C LYS A 119 -18.97 6.13 9.14
N PHE A 120 -17.66 6.24 9.17
CA PHE A 120 -16.78 5.46 8.32
C PHE A 120 -15.85 4.57 9.16
N ILE A 121 -15.78 3.31 8.77
CA ILE A 121 -14.84 2.34 9.31
C ILE A 121 -13.84 2.01 8.21
N LEU A 122 -12.58 2.39 8.41
CA LEU A 122 -11.49 2.18 7.48
C LEU A 122 -10.61 1.04 7.98
N ILE A 123 -10.46 -0.03 7.19
CA ILE A 123 -9.58 -1.16 7.55
C ILE A 123 -8.45 -1.25 6.52
N ASN A 124 -7.23 -1.01 6.98
CA ASN A 124 -6.05 -1.03 6.12
C ASN A 124 -5.50 -2.43 5.97
N ASP A 125 -5.65 -2.98 4.76
CA ASP A 125 -5.21 -4.30 4.33
C ASP A 125 -5.84 -5.46 5.14
N VAL A 126 -7.03 -5.85 4.71
CA VAL A 126 -7.77 -6.98 5.30
C VAL A 126 -7.03 -8.32 5.16
N GLY A 127 -6.02 -8.42 4.30
CA GLY A 127 -5.11 -9.57 4.25
C GLY A 127 -4.28 -9.77 5.53
N ASN A 128 -4.21 -8.74 6.37
CA ASN A 128 -3.56 -8.81 7.69
C ASN A 128 -4.49 -9.28 8.83
N LEU A 129 -5.73 -9.65 8.53
CA LEU A 129 -6.63 -10.26 9.53
C LEU A 129 -6.22 -11.71 9.78
N ASN A 130 -6.24 -12.14 11.05
CA ASN A 130 -6.21 -13.55 11.39
C ASN A 130 -7.64 -14.12 11.39
N LEU A 131 -7.78 -15.43 11.52
CA LEU A 131 -9.07 -16.11 11.49
C LEU A 131 -10.08 -15.54 12.51
N ASN A 132 -9.63 -15.24 13.73
CA ASN A 132 -10.48 -14.70 14.79
C ASN A 132 -10.95 -13.27 14.47
N SER A 133 -10.05 -12.44 13.97
CA SER A 133 -10.36 -11.06 13.53
C SER A 133 -11.29 -11.06 12.32
N SER A 134 -11.06 -11.96 11.35
CA SER A 134 -11.93 -12.14 10.17
C SER A 134 -13.34 -12.52 10.58
N ASN A 135 -13.50 -13.55 11.43
CA ASN A 135 -14.81 -14.01 11.91
C ASN A 135 -15.57 -12.92 12.70
N ALA A 136 -14.85 -12.13 13.50
CA ALA A 136 -15.45 -11.00 14.23
C ALA A 136 -15.93 -9.91 13.27
N LEU A 137 -15.14 -9.59 12.22
CA LEU A 137 -15.50 -8.60 11.20
C LEU A 137 -16.72 -9.06 10.38
N LEU A 138 -16.80 -10.33 10.00
CA LEU A 138 -17.91 -10.87 9.20
C LEU A 138 -19.26 -10.59 9.82
N LYS A 139 -19.41 -10.75 11.15
CA LYS A 139 -20.66 -10.44 11.87
C LYS A 139 -21.09 -8.98 11.68
N SER A 140 -20.14 -8.04 11.70
CA SER A 140 -20.42 -6.62 11.49
C SER A 140 -20.73 -6.28 10.03
N LEU A 141 -20.18 -7.05 9.10
CA LEU A 141 -20.45 -6.87 7.66
C LEU A 141 -21.82 -7.46 7.26
N GLU A 142 -22.37 -8.41 8.00
CA GLU A 142 -23.70 -8.98 7.71
C GLU A 142 -24.81 -7.97 8.02
N GLU A 143 -24.74 -7.32 9.16
CA GLU A 143 -25.78 -6.42 9.66
C GLU A 143 -25.18 -5.02 9.98
N PRO A 144 -24.85 -4.21 8.95
CA PRO A 144 -24.37 -2.87 9.22
C PRO A 144 -25.50 -1.98 9.71
N ASN A 145 -25.22 -1.17 10.73
CA ASN A 145 -26.14 -0.14 11.18
C ASN A 145 -26.35 0.90 10.07
N ASN A 146 -27.55 1.47 9.99
CA ASN A 146 -27.82 2.59 9.09
C ASN A 146 -26.83 3.73 9.33
N LYS A 147 -26.33 4.37 8.26
CA LYS A 147 -25.33 5.43 8.27
C LYS A 147 -23.89 4.97 8.60
N VAL A 148 -23.58 3.68 8.67
CA VAL A 148 -22.22 3.16 8.83
C VAL A 148 -21.72 2.60 7.49
N PHE A 149 -20.57 3.10 7.04
CA PHE A 149 -19.89 2.65 5.82
C PHE A 149 -18.56 2.01 6.15
N PHE A 150 -18.31 0.84 5.56
CA PHE A 150 -17.03 0.14 5.64
C PHE A 150 -16.24 0.38 4.36
N ILE A 151 -15.01 0.85 4.49
CA ILE A 151 -14.04 0.93 3.39
C ILE A 151 -12.83 0.08 3.77
N LEU A 152 -12.73 -1.06 3.12
CA LEU A 152 -11.68 -2.05 3.32
C LEU A 152 -10.64 -1.87 2.21
N THR A 153 -9.36 -1.98 2.53
CA THR A 153 -8.33 -2.09 1.48
C THR A 153 -7.75 -3.50 1.45
N HIS A 154 -7.32 -3.95 0.28
CA HIS A 154 -6.71 -5.25 0.08
C HIS A 154 -5.55 -5.16 -0.92
N ASN A 155 -4.41 -5.77 -0.57
CA ASN A 155 -3.25 -5.87 -1.46
C ASN A 155 -3.38 -7.09 -2.35
N LEU A 156 -3.32 -6.89 -3.68
CA LEU A 156 -3.27 -8.02 -4.62
C LEU A 156 -2.05 -8.90 -4.30
N GLY A 157 -2.26 -10.21 -4.38
CA GLY A 157 -1.24 -11.21 -3.99
C GLY A 157 -1.28 -11.63 -2.52
N SER A 158 -1.95 -10.90 -1.61
CA SER A 158 -2.24 -11.38 -0.27
C SER A 158 -3.54 -12.20 -0.22
N LYS A 159 -3.67 -13.07 0.79
CA LYS A 159 -4.89 -13.84 0.99
C LYS A 159 -5.99 -12.97 1.59
N ILE A 160 -7.21 -13.16 1.12
CA ILE A 160 -8.44 -12.59 1.70
C ILE A 160 -9.48 -13.70 1.78
N GLU A 161 -10.23 -13.74 2.85
CA GLU A 161 -11.38 -14.65 3.02
C GLU A 161 -12.44 -14.34 1.94
N ASP A 162 -12.86 -15.36 1.19
CA ASP A 162 -13.90 -15.20 0.16
C ASP A 162 -15.22 -14.70 0.73
N THR A 163 -15.47 -15.02 1.99
CA THR A 163 -16.63 -14.54 2.76
C THR A 163 -16.64 -13.03 2.99
N ILE A 164 -15.47 -12.39 3.17
CA ILE A 164 -15.34 -10.93 3.23
C ILE A 164 -15.54 -10.33 1.84
N LYS A 165 -14.86 -10.93 0.85
CA LYS A 165 -14.90 -10.44 -0.53
C LYS A 165 -16.32 -10.47 -1.14
N SER A 166 -17.09 -11.50 -0.86
CA SER A 166 -18.48 -11.66 -1.37
C SER A 166 -19.46 -10.65 -0.77
N ARG A 167 -19.16 -10.09 0.41
CA ARG A 167 -20.02 -9.11 1.10
C ARG A 167 -19.71 -7.65 0.75
N CYS A 168 -18.67 -7.40 -0.04
CA CYS A 168 -18.22 -6.05 -0.39
C CYS A 168 -18.37 -5.79 -1.89
N ILE A 169 -18.67 -4.56 -2.26
CA ILE A 169 -18.54 -4.11 -3.64
C ILE A 169 -17.08 -3.78 -3.90
N ASN A 170 -16.51 -4.41 -4.93
CA ASN A 170 -15.09 -4.33 -5.24
C ASN A 170 -14.78 -3.22 -6.23
N PHE A 171 -13.85 -2.34 -5.87
CA PHE A 171 -13.26 -1.32 -6.74
C PHE A 171 -11.77 -1.61 -6.92
N LYS A 172 -11.35 -1.78 -8.17
CA LYS A 172 -9.93 -2.01 -8.50
C LYS A 172 -9.24 -0.66 -8.69
N LEU A 173 -8.14 -0.48 -7.99
CA LEU A 173 -7.27 0.69 -8.10
C LEU A 173 -5.96 0.29 -8.78
N PHE A 174 -5.52 1.10 -9.71
CA PHE A 174 -4.22 0.98 -10.38
C PHE A 174 -3.70 2.37 -10.73
N LEU A 175 -2.40 2.54 -10.73
CA LEU A 175 -1.75 3.78 -11.16
C LEU A 175 -1.19 3.62 -12.57
N LYS A 176 -1.30 4.66 -13.37
CA LYS A 176 -0.61 4.76 -14.64
C LYS A 176 0.86 5.14 -14.40
N PRO A 177 1.79 4.77 -15.29
CA PRO A 177 3.21 5.15 -15.13
C PRO A 177 3.42 6.65 -14.93
N LYS A 178 2.68 7.49 -15.65
CA LYS A 178 2.72 8.95 -15.50
C LYS A 178 2.33 9.44 -14.10
N ASP A 179 1.35 8.77 -13.46
CA ASP A 179 0.90 9.13 -12.12
C ASP A 179 1.94 8.73 -11.08
N VAL A 180 2.60 7.58 -11.28
CA VAL A 180 3.73 7.12 -10.45
C VAL A 180 4.88 8.13 -10.52
N LYS A 181 5.28 8.55 -11.73
CA LYS A 181 6.30 9.59 -11.94
C LYS A 181 5.95 10.87 -11.17
N LEU A 182 4.72 11.35 -11.33
CA LEU A 182 4.26 12.57 -10.67
C LEU A 182 4.27 12.44 -9.13
N ILE A 183 3.85 11.30 -8.59
CA ILE A 183 3.87 11.05 -7.15
C ILE A 183 5.29 11.07 -6.60
N VAL A 184 6.22 10.38 -7.27
CA VAL A 184 7.61 10.28 -6.81
C VAL A 184 8.30 11.64 -6.89
N ASN A 185 8.17 12.35 -8.02
CA ASN A 185 8.76 13.67 -8.19
C ASN A 185 8.21 14.69 -7.20
N ASN A 186 6.89 14.69 -6.93
CA ASN A 186 6.29 15.56 -5.92
C ASN A 186 6.75 15.23 -4.49
N TYR A 187 7.08 13.97 -4.20
CA TYR A 187 7.59 13.60 -2.88
C TYR A 187 8.96 14.20 -2.59
N PHE A 188 9.83 14.25 -3.60
CA PHE A 188 11.18 14.78 -3.48
C PHE A 188 11.32 16.26 -3.86
N ASP A 189 10.25 16.90 -4.40
CA ASP A 189 10.25 18.24 -4.99
C ASP A 189 11.28 18.40 -6.14
N GLU A 190 11.55 17.31 -6.88
CA GLU A 190 12.52 17.27 -7.99
C GLU A 190 12.15 16.20 -9.02
N GLU A 191 12.65 16.31 -10.25
CA GLU A 191 12.42 15.32 -11.32
C GLU A 191 13.36 14.10 -11.21
N ILE A 192 13.40 13.50 -10.03
CA ILE A 192 14.35 12.44 -9.68
C ILE A 192 14.14 11.14 -10.45
N ILE A 193 12.91 10.85 -10.84
CA ILE A 193 12.60 9.55 -11.48
C ILE A 193 13.26 9.44 -12.85
N ASP A 194 13.54 10.56 -13.51
CA ASP A 194 14.20 10.59 -14.83
C ASP A 194 15.69 10.25 -14.75
N HIS A 195 16.26 10.33 -13.56
CA HIS A 195 17.63 9.93 -13.27
C HIS A 195 17.74 8.48 -12.76
N LEU A 196 16.63 7.85 -12.40
CA LEU A 196 16.65 6.46 -11.94
C LEU A 196 16.69 5.50 -13.12
N SER A 197 17.55 4.48 -13.06
CA SER A 197 17.66 3.45 -14.09
C SER A 197 16.29 2.83 -14.43
N GLU A 198 16.04 2.61 -15.71
CA GLU A 198 14.83 1.94 -16.22
C GLU A 198 14.61 0.54 -15.61
N ASP A 199 15.66 -0.10 -15.16
CA ASP A 199 15.62 -1.39 -14.48
C ASP A 199 14.64 -1.38 -13.28
N PHE A 200 14.53 -0.24 -12.58
CA PHE A 200 13.67 -0.09 -11.41
C PHE A 200 12.27 0.42 -11.73
N ILE A 201 12.10 1.14 -12.84
CA ILE A 201 10.85 1.83 -13.19
C ILE A 201 9.90 0.92 -13.97
N ASN A 202 10.43 0.16 -14.94
CA ASN A 202 9.60 -0.56 -15.92
C ASN A 202 8.85 -1.76 -15.35
N HIS A 203 9.28 -2.31 -14.22
CA HIS A 203 8.68 -3.52 -13.66
C HIS A 203 7.65 -3.25 -12.55
N TYR A 204 7.81 -2.18 -11.78
CA TYR A 204 6.96 -1.88 -10.62
C TYR A 204 6.34 -0.49 -10.67
N ASN A 205 5.07 -0.39 -11.02
CA ASN A 205 4.27 0.83 -10.87
C ASN A 205 3.85 1.04 -9.40
N ASN A 206 4.84 1.05 -8.50
CA ASN A 206 4.63 1.18 -7.06
C ASN A 206 5.41 2.39 -6.51
N PRO A 207 4.78 3.55 -6.37
CA PRO A 207 5.46 4.76 -5.91
C PRO A 207 6.07 4.61 -4.51
N SER A 208 5.43 3.88 -3.60
CA SER A 208 5.96 3.66 -2.25
C SER A 208 7.28 2.89 -2.26
N PHE A 209 7.42 1.88 -3.14
CA PHE A 209 8.68 1.16 -3.31
C PHE A 209 9.76 2.05 -3.91
N ILE A 210 9.43 2.79 -4.98
CA ILE A 210 10.39 3.68 -5.67
C ILE A 210 10.89 4.77 -4.72
N ILE A 211 10.01 5.41 -3.95
CA ILE A 211 10.39 6.41 -2.95
C ILE A 211 11.34 5.79 -1.92
N SER A 212 11.00 4.62 -1.37
CA SER A 212 11.85 3.96 -0.39
C SER A 212 13.19 3.49 -0.96
N LEU A 213 13.22 3.10 -2.24
CA LEU A 213 14.44 2.75 -2.96
C LEU A 213 15.36 3.96 -3.11
N ILE A 214 14.82 5.10 -3.55
CA ILE A 214 15.60 6.34 -3.71
C ILE A 214 16.17 6.80 -2.36
N ILE A 215 15.37 6.74 -1.29
CA ILE A 215 15.85 7.05 0.06
C ILE A 215 17.02 6.12 0.43
N TYR A 216 16.88 4.81 0.22
CA TYR A 216 17.92 3.84 0.52
C TYR A 216 19.21 4.09 -0.29
N ILE A 217 19.10 4.37 -1.60
CA ILE A 217 20.25 4.69 -2.46
C ILE A 217 20.99 5.93 -1.93
N ARG A 218 20.25 6.97 -1.52
CA ARG A 218 20.83 8.20 -0.94
C ARG A 218 21.48 7.95 0.41
N GLU A 219 20.87 7.16 1.28
CA GLU A 219 21.45 6.77 2.58
C GLU A 219 22.77 6.00 2.42
N CYS A 220 22.90 5.23 1.33
CA CYS A 220 24.11 4.51 0.98
C CYS A 220 25.16 5.36 0.25
N ALA A 221 24.88 6.64 -0.01
CA ALA A 221 25.73 7.55 -0.81
C ALA A 221 26.06 6.99 -2.21
N LEU A 222 25.13 6.25 -2.82
CA LEU A 222 25.24 5.74 -4.19
C LEU A 222 24.66 6.74 -5.19
N ASP A 223 25.22 6.78 -6.41
CA ASP A 223 24.68 7.62 -7.47
C ASP A 223 23.42 7.00 -8.06
N ILE A 224 22.34 7.78 -8.08
CA ILE A 224 21.02 7.34 -8.57
C ILE A 224 21.05 7.09 -10.08
N SER A 225 21.85 7.85 -10.83
CA SER A 225 21.92 7.77 -12.29
C SER A 225 22.70 6.55 -12.79
N ASP A 226 23.68 6.09 -12.01
CA ASP A 226 24.58 5.02 -12.44
C ASP A 226 24.26 3.67 -11.83
N ILE A 227 23.35 3.64 -10.83
CA ILE A 227 23.02 2.39 -10.14
C ILE A 227 22.15 1.46 -10.98
N THR A 228 22.65 0.27 -11.26
CA THR A 228 21.88 -0.83 -11.86
C THR A 228 21.35 -1.77 -10.79
N VAL A 229 20.39 -2.64 -11.16
CA VAL A 229 19.89 -3.69 -10.24
C VAL A 229 21.01 -4.61 -9.80
N GLU A 230 21.92 -4.95 -10.70
CA GLU A 230 23.06 -5.84 -10.43
C GLU A 230 24.02 -5.22 -9.42
N ASN A 231 24.43 -3.95 -9.66
CA ASN A 231 25.32 -3.23 -8.75
C ASN A 231 24.67 -3.03 -7.38
N LEU A 232 23.35 -2.75 -7.33
CA LEU A 232 22.66 -2.60 -6.08
C LEU A 232 22.59 -3.91 -5.28
N ILE A 233 22.30 -5.04 -5.93
CA ILE A 233 22.29 -6.35 -5.26
C ILE A 233 23.70 -6.71 -4.79
N TYR A 234 24.73 -6.45 -5.60
CA TYR A 234 26.11 -6.65 -5.19
C TYR A 234 26.45 -5.85 -3.93
N TYR A 235 26.08 -4.56 -3.91
CA TYR A 235 26.25 -3.69 -2.75
C TYR A 235 25.52 -4.23 -1.50
N ILE A 236 24.25 -4.64 -1.66
CA ILE A 236 23.44 -5.23 -0.58
C ILE A 236 24.11 -6.47 0.02
N ILE A 237 24.73 -7.31 -0.81
CA ILE A 237 25.41 -8.53 -0.37
C ILE A 237 26.69 -8.18 0.39
N GLU A 238 27.55 -7.31 -0.16
CA GLU A 238 28.82 -6.93 0.45
C GLU A 238 28.63 -6.28 1.83
N ASN A 239 27.63 -5.40 1.95
CA ASN A 239 27.36 -4.70 3.20
C ASN A 239 26.46 -5.50 4.16
N LYS A 240 25.96 -6.67 3.76
CA LYS A 240 25.01 -7.51 4.51
C LYS A 240 23.72 -6.74 4.86
N ASP A 241 23.26 -5.85 3.98
CA ASP A 241 22.08 -5.02 4.20
C ASP A 241 20.79 -5.85 4.23
N TYR A 242 20.80 -7.04 3.66
CA TYR A 242 19.72 -8.02 3.82
C TYR A 242 19.47 -8.46 5.28
N ILE A 243 20.41 -8.17 6.20
CA ILE A 243 20.28 -8.38 7.64
C ILE A 243 20.00 -7.05 8.34
N LYS A 244 20.77 -6.00 8.01
CA LYS A 244 20.82 -4.74 8.76
C LYS A 244 19.69 -3.79 8.39
N ASN A 245 19.37 -3.70 7.09
CA ASN A 245 18.41 -2.71 6.59
C ASN A 245 17.01 -3.31 6.45
N LYS A 246 16.01 -2.68 7.11
CA LYS A 246 14.63 -3.15 7.10
C LYS A 246 14.00 -3.08 5.71
N PHE A 247 14.25 -2.01 4.95
CA PHE A 247 13.69 -1.85 3.60
C PHE A 247 14.18 -2.97 2.69
N VAL A 248 15.47 -3.29 2.72
CA VAL A 248 16.07 -4.38 1.93
C VAL A 248 15.45 -5.72 2.33
N ARG A 249 15.38 -6.01 3.61
CA ARG A 249 14.83 -7.26 4.16
C ARG A 249 13.37 -7.49 3.76
N ASP A 250 12.55 -6.42 3.85
CA ASP A 250 11.13 -6.49 3.53
C ASP A 250 10.86 -6.58 2.01
N ASN A 251 11.86 -6.30 1.15
CA ASN A 251 11.74 -6.23 -0.30
C ASN A 251 12.71 -7.15 -1.06
N ILE A 252 13.35 -8.11 -0.40
CA ILE A 252 14.29 -9.05 -1.04
C ILE A 252 13.68 -9.72 -2.27
N ASN A 253 12.42 -10.16 -2.19
CA ASN A 253 11.72 -10.78 -3.32
C ASN A 253 11.68 -9.85 -4.55
N ILE A 254 11.46 -8.54 -4.32
CA ILE A 254 11.39 -7.55 -5.39
C ILE A 254 12.75 -7.37 -6.04
N PHE A 255 13.84 -7.26 -5.26
CA PHE A 255 15.19 -7.15 -5.81
C PHE A 255 15.60 -8.37 -6.66
N ILE A 256 15.30 -9.56 -6.17
CA ILE A 256 15.56 -10.81 -6.92
C ILE A 256 14.69 -10.88 -8.18
N GLU A 257 13.45 -10.43 -8.11
CA GLU A 257 12.54 -10.37 -9.27
C GLU A 257 13.05 -9.41 -10.35
N LEU A 258 13.42 -8.19 -9.96
CA LEU A 258 14.01 -7.19 -10.86
C LEU A 258 15.27 -7.72 -11.57
N PHE A 259 16.16 -8.38 -10.83
CA PHE A 259 17.36 -9.00 -11.39
C PHE A 259 17.02 -10.02 -12.48
N PHE A 260 16.15 -10.98 -12.17
CA PHE A 260 15.79 -12.00 -13.14
C PHE A 260 14.96 -11.47 -14.31
N PHE A 261 14.17 -10.44 -14.11
CA PHE A 261 13.44 -9.79 -15.20
C PHE A 261 14.41 -9.26 -16.26
N LYS A 262 15.46 -8.56 -15.85
CA LYS A 262 16.51 -8.06 -16.74
C LYS A 262 17.25 -9.20 -17.46
N LYS A 263 17.69 -10.22 -16.74
CA LYS A 263 18.47 -11.33 -17.31
C LYS A 263 17.66 -12.24 -18.26
N VAL A 264 16.37 -12.49 -17.98
CA VAL A 264 15.51 -13.33 -18.83
C VAL A 264 15.22 -12.68 -20.18
N VAL A 265 15.17 -11.35 -20.25
CA VAL A 265 15.03 -10.63 -21.54
C VAL A 265 16.23 -10.86 -22.44
N THR A 266 17.42 -11.11 -21.87
CA THR A 266 18.68 -11.26 -22.60
C THR A 266 19.06 -12.73 -22.88
N THR A 267 18.63 -13.72 -22.06
CA THR A 267 19.05 -15.13 -22.20
C THR A 267 17.91 -16.13 -21.93
N ARG A 268 17.33 -16.73 -22.99
CA ARG A 268 15.99 -17.34 -22.97
C ARG A 268 15.78 -18.69 -22.25
N ASN A 269 16.69 -19.65 -22.18
CA ASN A 269 16.33 -21.02 -21.71
C ASN A 269 16.97 -21.49 -20.39
N GLU A 270 18.21 -21.15 -20.11
CA GLU A 270 18.85 -21.60 -18.86
C GLU A 270 18.46 -20.75 -17.66
N MET A 271 18.27 -19.45 -17.87
CA MET A 271 17.90 -18.51 -16.81
C MET A 271 16.55 -18.80 -16.15
N HIS A 272 15.58 -19.37 -16.87
CA HIS A 272 14.31 -19.77 -16.26
C HIS A 272 14.47 -20.84 -15.17
N LYS A 273 15.33 -21.84 -15.41
CA LYS A 273 15.60 -22.91 -14.41
C LYS A 273 16.32 -22.35 -13.19
N ILE A 274 17.28 -21.46 -13.41
CA ILE A 274 18.04 -20.79 -12.34
C ILE A 274 17.10 -19.87 -11.52
N LYS A 275 16.25 -19.11 -12.20
CA LYS A 275 15.20 -18.30 -11.58
C LYS A 275 14.31 -19.15 -10.66
N ASP A 276 13.75 -20.23 -11.19
CA ASP A 276 12.84 -21.11 -10.43
C ASP A 276 13.56 -21.74 -9.22
N TYR A 277 14.82 -22.10 -9.36
CA TYR A 277 15.64 -22.60 -8.26
C TYR A 277 15.77 -21.57 -7.13
N PHE A 278 16.16 -20.32 -7.46
CA PHE A 278 16.33 -19.27 -6.45
C PHE A 278 15.01 -18.83 -5.81
N TYR A 279 13.92 -18.79 -6.57
CA TYR A 279 12.60 -18.50 -6.01
C TYR A 279 12.13 -19.58 -5.04
N ARG A 280 12.29 -20.86 -5.39
CA ARG A 280 11.96 -21.96 -4.47
C ARG A 280 12.78 -21.88 -3.20
N LYS A 281 14.08 -21.63 -3.32
CA LYS A 281 14.99 -21.50 -2.16
C LYS A 281 14.60 -20.32 -1.27
N LEU A 282 14.31 -19.15 -1.86
CA LEU A 282 13.88 -17.96 -1.12
C LEU A 282 12.54 -18.19 -0.38
N ASN A 283 11.58 -18.85 -1.04
CA ASN A 283 10.33 -19.22 -0.42
C ASN A 283 10.50 -20.18 0.77
N LEU A 284 11.42 -21.14 0.68
CA LEU A 284 11.73 -22.05 1.80
C LEU A 284 12.39 -21.29 2.96
N ILE A 285 13.32 -20.38 2.66
CA ILE A 285 13.97 -19.54 3.67
C ILE A 285 12.92 -18.70 4.42
N GLN A 286 12.01 -18.04 3.70
CA GLN A 286 10.96 -17.23 4.32
C GLN A 286 9.94 -18.07 5.10
N LYS A 287 9.58 -19.25 4.59
CA LYS A 287 8.63 -20.15 5.24
C LYS A 287 9.16 -20.72 6.56
N TYR A 288 10.43 -21.08 6.59
CA TYR A 288 11.07 -21.75 7.73
C TYR A 288 12.00 -20.83 8.52
N ASN A 289 12.02 -19.54 8.18
CA ASN A 289 12.89 -18.53 8.80
C ASN A 289 14.38 -18.94 8.84
N LEU A 290 14.87 -19.49 7.70
CA LEU A 290 16.24 -19.92 7.55
C LEU A 290 17.16 -18.72 7.28
N ASP A 291 18.49 -18.98 7.34
CA ASP A 291 19.50 -17.96 7.10
C ASP A 291 19.58 -17.53 5.62
N LEU A 292 19.63 -16.22 5.41
CA LEU A 292 19.76 -15.59 4.09
C LEU A 292 21.23 -15.55 3.60
N GLU A 293 22.21 -15.72 4.48
CA GLU A 293 23.63 -15.61 4.14
C GLU A 293 24.02 -16.66 3.10
N THR A 294 23.66 -17.92 3.34
CA THR A 294 23.90 -19.02 2.40
C THR A 294 23.23 -18.80 1.04
N PHE A 295 22.04 -18.20 1.04
CA PHE A 295 21.34 -17.84 -0.19
C PHE A 295 22.12 -16.81 -1.00
N PHE A 296 22.55 -15.73 -0.37
CA PHE A 296 23.24 -14.64 -1.07
C PHE A 296 24.68 -15.02 -1.48
N LEU A 297 25.37 -15.84 -0.71
CA LEU A 297 26.68 -16.38 -1.12
C LEU A 297 26.57 -17.22 -2.41
N GLU A 298 25.56 -18.08 -2.48
CA GLU A 298 25.32 -18.87 -3.68
C GLU A 298 24.86 -18.01 -4.85
N PHE A 299 23.96 -17.02 -4.59
CA PHE A 299 23.48 -16.08 -5.59
C PHE A 299 24.63 -15.29 -6.21
N LYS A 300 25.51 -14.74 -5.36
CA LYS A 300 26.71 -14.03 -5.79
C LYS A 300 27.60 -14.91 -6.66
N LYS A 301 27.92 -16.11 -6.19
CA LYS A 301 28.82 -17.04 -6.91
C LYS A 301 28.28 -17.47 -8.27
N LYS A 302 26.97 -17.66 -8.41
CA LYS A 302 26.36 -18.17 -9.66
C LYS A 302 25.96 -17.09 -10.66
N LEU A 303 25.70 -15.88 -10.20
CA LEU A 303 25.03 -14.87 -11.02
C LEU A 303 25.72 -13.49 -11.06
N LEU A 304 26.59 -13.18 -10.11
CA LEU A 304 27.27 -11.89 -9.99
C LEU A 304 28.80 -12.01 -10.09
N SER A 305 29.38 -13.22 -10.06
CA SER A 305 30.80 -13.42 -10.33
C SER A 305 30.97 -13.66 -11.82
N GLU A 306 31.49 -12.69 -12.51
CA GLU A 306 32.27 -12.88 -13.73
C GLU A 306 33.72 -13.19 -13.37
#